data_0282aa8dac9d9ca662398ac1186fe018
#
_entry.id   0282aa8dac9d9ca662398ac1186fe018
#
_cell.length_a   1.000
_cell.length_b   1.000
_cell.length_c   1.000
_cell.angle_alpha   90.00
_cell.angle_beta   90.00
_cell.angle_gamma   90.00
#
_symmetry.space_group_name_H-M   'P 1'
#
loop_
_entity.id
_entity.type
_entity.pdbx_description
1 polymer ?
#
loop_
_entity_poly.entity_id
_entity_poly.type
_entity_poly.pdbx_seq_one_letter_code
_entity_poly.pdbx_strand_id
1 'polypeptide(L)'
;RDWFQLCLKEGLTVFRDQEFTADMRSGPVKRILDVRALKNRQFPEDAGPLAHPVRPASYIEINNFYTATVYEKGAELCRMLQTLLGREGFRKGLDLYFERHDGEAATVEDFVAAMADTSGRDLSQFMLWYNQAGTPELACSLDYDARSKQARLSVNQVVPPTPGHARKEPMPIPLKLGLLGSNGDDLPLKLAGGTPLSNGLIEVSGREQTFTFADIPTAPTPSLLRDFSAPVRLNISLNADQVEFLM
;
A
#
# COMPACT_ATOMS: atom_id res chain seq x y z
N ARG A 1 7.38 24.04 14.67
CA ARG A 1 7.47 22.55 14.58
C ARG A 1 6.56 21.99 15.66
N ASP A 2 5.66 21.11 15.28
CA ASP A 2 4.88 20.32 16.23
C ASP A 2 5.27 18.83 16.15
N TRP A 3 5.01 18.10 17.21
CA TRP A 3 5.34 16.68 17.29
C TRP A 3 4.43 15.79 16.44
N PHE A 4 3.28 16.30 16.01
CA PHE A 4 2.33 15.54 15.18
C PHE A 4 2.89 15.19 13.79
N GLN A 5 3.93 15.93 13.34
CA GLN A 5 4.62 15.67 12.07
C GLN A 5 5.79 14.68 12.21
N LEU A 6 5.99 14.05 13.37
CA LEU A 6 7.11 13.13 13.62
C LEU A 6 7.15 11.98 12.60
N CYS A 7 5.98 11.46 12.21
CA CYS A 7 5.85 10.39 11.24
C CYS A 7 6.47 10.73 9.87
N LEU A 8 6.48 12.00 9.48
CA LEU A 8 7.13 12.44 8.24
C LEU A 8 8.65 12.21 8.31
N LYS A 9 9.28 12.64 9.38
CA LYS A 9 10.72 12.45 9.60
C LYS A 9 11.06 10.97 9.77
N GLU A 10 10.41 10.30 10.70
CA GLU A 10 10.74 8.92 11.07
C GLU A 10 10.34 7.92 9.97
N GLY A 11 9.15 8.07 9.38
CA GLY A 11 8.70 7.23 8.27
C GLY A 11 9.63 7.33 7.05
N LEU A 12 10.01 8.55 6.66
CA LEU A 12 10.95 8.75 5.55
C LEU A 12 12.35 8.21 5.88
N THR A 13 12.81 8.35 7.12
CA THR A 13 14.12 7.83 7.56
C THR A 13 14.13 6.30 7.51
N VAL A 14 13.12 5.64 8.06
CA VAL A 14 13.01 4.17 8.02
C VAL A 14 12.89 3.67 6.59
N PHE A 15 12.08 4.31 5.74
CA PHE A 15 11.98 3.97 4.33
C PHE A 15 13.34 4.05 3.62
N ARG A 16 14.11 5.11 3.85
CA ARG A 16 15.44 5.28 3.26
C ARG A 16 16.45 4.25 3.78
N ASP A 17 16.41 3.92 5.07
CA ASP A 17 17.23 2.85 5.64
C ASP A 17 16.91 1.50 4.97
N GLN A 18 15.63 1.18 4.80
CA GLN A 18 15.18 -0.04 4.12
C GLN A 18 15.66 -0.09 2.66
N GLU A 19 15.49 0.99 1.90
CA GLU A 19 15.95 1.08 0.51
C GLU A 19 17.48 0.97 0.41
N PHE A 20 18.21 1.68 1.25
CA PHE A 20 19.68 1.59 1.29
C PHE A 20 20.15 0.16 1.62
N THR A 21 19.55 -0.47 2.60
CA THR A 21 19.88 -1.86 2.97
C THR A 21 19.55 -2.83 1.81
N ALA A 22 18.44 -2.60 1.12
CA ALA A 22 18.05 -3.40 -0.05
C ALA A 22 19.06 -3.26 -1.20
N ASP A 23 19.55 -2.05 -1.46
CA ASP A 23 20.56 -1.78 -2.49
C ASP A 23 21.93 -2.38 -2.13
N MET A 24 22.32 -2.34 -0.85
CA MET A 24 23.61 -2.87 -0.37
C MET A 24 23.61 -4.38 -0.14
N ARG A 25 22.46 -5.02 -0.08
CA ARG A 25 22.27 -6.44 0.25
C ARG A 25 21.33 -7.12 -0.76
N SER A 26 20.41 -7.94 -0.27
CA SER A 26 19.37 -8.58 -1.09
C SER A 26 18.03 -7.87 -0.86
N GLY A 27 17.55 -7.15 -1.88
CA GLY A 27 16.26 -6.43 -1.83
C GLY A 27 15.09 -7.35 -1.45
N PRO A 28 14.88 -8.51 -2.11
CA PRO A 28 13.79 -9.42 -1.75
C PRO A 28 13.88 -9.94 -0.32
N VAL A 29 15.07 -10.31 0.16
CA VAL A 29 15.25 -10.79 1.54
C VAL A 29 14.97 -9.67 2.54
N LYS A 30 15.50 -8.46 2.29
CA LYS A 30 15.22 -7.28 3.14
C LYS A 30 13.73 -7.03 3.21
N ARG A 31 13.02 -7.02 2.06
CA ARG A 31 11.57 -6.79 2.03
C ARG A 31 10.80 -7.83 2.85
N ILE A 32 11.15 -9.11 2.75
CA ILE A 32 10.52 -10.17 3.56
C ILE A 32 10.71 -9.91 5.05
N LEU A 33 11.91 -9.50 5.47
CA LEU A 33 12.21 -9.22 6.88
C LEU A 33 11.42 -8.01 7.37
N ASP A 34 11.36 -6.92 6.60
CA ASP A 34 10.61 -5.72 6.94
C ASP A 34 9.11 -6.00 7.07
N VAL A 35 8.53 -6.75 6.13
CA VAL A 35 7.13 -7.16 6.18
C VAL A 35 6.84 -8.05 7.39
N ARG A 36 7.74 -8.95 7.75
CA ARG A 36 7.61 -9.77 8.97
C ARG A 36 7.64 -8.91 10.23
N ALA A 37 8.56 -7.96 10.31
CA ALA A 37 8.65 -7.03 11.44
C ALA A 37 7.36 -6.18 11.55
N LEU A 38 6.88 -5.63 10.44
CA LEU A 38 5.64 -4.87 10.36
C LEU A 38 4.45 -5.69 10.86
N LYS A 39 4.25 -6.90 10.32
CA LYS A 39 3.15 -7.79 10.69
C LYS A 39 3.19 -8.24 12.14
N ASN A 40 4.38 -8.43 12.71
CA ASN A 40 4.55 -8.89 14.07
C ASN A 40 4.45 -7.78 15.13
N ARG A 41 4.72 -6.53 14.78
CA ARG A 41 4.76 -5.40 15.71
C ARG A 41 3.66 -4.39 15.43
N GLN A 42 3.57 -3.86 14.21
CA GLN A 42 2.66 -2.78 13.87
C GLN A 42 1.20 -3.26 13.71
N PHE A 43 0.96 -4.42 13.07
CA PHE A 43 -0.41 -4.92 12.91
C PHE A 43 -1.11 -5.22 14.25
N PRO A 44 -0.45 -5.84 15.26
CA PRO A 44 -1.02 -5.96 16.59
C PRO A 44 -1.27 -4.60 17.28
N GLU A 45 -0.36 -3.64 17.11
CA GLU A 45 -0.52 -2.29 17.64
C GLU A 45 -1.76 -1.60 17.04
N ASP A 46 -1.94 -1.70 15.72
CA ASP A 46 -3.05 -1.10 14.98
C ASP A 46 -4.42 -1.79 15.24
N ALA A 47 -4.40 -3.01 15.75
CA ALA A 47 -5.58 -3.77 16.17
C ALA A 47 -5.85 -3.72 17.68
N GLY A 48 -4.95 -3.10 18.45
CA GLY A 48 -5.00 -3.05 19.90
C GLY A 48 -5.76 -1.85 20.46
N PRO A 49 -5.87 -1.79 21.79
CA PRO A 49 -6.55 -0.68 22.48
C PRO A 49 -5.84 0.67 22.34
N LEU A 50 -4.56 0.66 21.96
CA LEU A 50 -3.74 1.84 21.75
C LEU A 50 -3.59 2.20 20.26
N ALA A 51 -4.41 1.61 19.39
CA ALA A 51 -4.40 1.92 17.96
C ALA A 51 -4.60 3.43 17.73
N HIS A 52 -3.75 4.00 16.91
CA HIS A 52 -3.73 5.43 16.59
C HIS A 52 -3.34 5.65 15.12
N PRO A 53 -3.69 6.81 14.54
CA PRO A 53 -3.24 7.16 13.19
C PRO A 53 -1.70 7.26 13.10
N VAL A 54 -1.15 7.14 11.90
CA VAL A 54 0.28 7.40 11.64
C VAL A 54 0.65 8.81 12.05
N ARG A 55 -0.27 9.77 11.85
CA ARG A 55 -0.19 11.12 12.40
C ARG A 55 -1.22 11.27 13.54
N PRO A 56 -0.83 11.01 14.79
CA PRO A 56 -1.74 11.19 15.93
C PRO A 56 -2.21 12.64 16.06
N ALA A 57 -3.46 12.84 16.49
CA ALA A 57 -4.02 14.17 16.72
C ALA A 57 -3.88 14.67 18.16
N SER A 58 -3.47 13.79 19.09
CA SER A 58 -3.30 14.11 20.52
C SER A 58 -2.31 13.12 21.15
N TYR A 59 -1.75 13.51 22.29
CA TYR A 59 -0.92 12.65 23.12
C TYR A 59 -1.04 13.06 24.60
N ILE A 60 -0.74 12.13 25.49
CA ILE A 60 -0.65 12.37 26.93
C ILE A 60 0.80 12.65 27.30
N GLU A 61 1.72 11.83 26.78
CA GLU A 61 3.16 11.94 26.99
C GLU A 61 3.88 11.84 25.63
N ILE A 62 4.94 12.65 25.47
CA ILE A 62 5.68 12.73 24.22
C ILE A 62 6.25 11.38 23.76
N ASN A 63 6.65 10.54 24.69
CA ASN A 63 7.16 9.19 24.38
C ASN A 63 6.14 8.29 23.68
N ASN A 64 4.85 8.62 23.75
CA ASN A 64 3.79 7.88 23.05
C ASN A 64 3.85 7.99 21.51
N PHE A 65 4.66 8.90 20.97
CA PHE A 65 4.87 9.02 19.52
C PHE A 65 5.85 8.00 18.94
N TYR A 66 6.67 7.35 19.78
CA TYR A 66 7.72 6.41 19.31
C TYR A 66 7.16 5.00 19.16
N THR A 67 6.26 4.80 18.19
CA THR A 67 5.48 3.59 17.97
C THR A 67 5.81 2.94 16.63
N ALA A 68 5.53 1.65 16.50
CA ALA A 68 5.67 0.96 15.21
C ALA A 68 4.76 1.57 14.13
N THR A 69 3.62 2.15 14.51
CA THR A 69 2.72 2.85 13.58
C THR A 69 3.37 4.11 13.02
N VAL A 70 4.00 4.92 13.84
CA VAL A 70 4.67 6.15 13.37
C VAL A 70 5.88 5.83 12.51
N TYR A 71 6.68 4.83 12.85
CA TYR A 71 7.93 4.47 12.20
C TYR A 71 7.71 3.54 11.00
N GLU A 72 7.29 2.31 11.25
CA GLU A 72 7.21 1.26 10.23
C GLU A 72 6.03 1.46 9.28
N LYS A 73 4.83 1.77 9.79
CA LYS A 73 3.69 2.10 8.91
C LYS A 73 3.94 3.43 8.19
N GLY A 74 4.56 4.42 8.84
CA GLY A 74 5.01 5.64 8.20
C GLY A 74 5.95 5.38 7.00
N ALA A 75 6.89 4.45 7.14
CA ALA A 75 7.76 4.02 6.03
C ALA A 75 6.98 3.33 4.90
N GLU A 76 5.97 2.52 5.23
CA GLU A 76 5.10 1.91 4.23
C GLU A 76 4.29 2.95 3.43
N LEU A 77 3.92 4.10 4.04
CA LEU A 77 3.27 5.18 3.32
C LEU A 77 4.21 5.80 2.26
N CYS A 78 5.48 6.00 2.60
CA CYS A 78 6.48 6.44 1.62
C CYS A 78 6.63 5.41 0.49
N ARG A 79 6.66 4.12 0.82
CA ARG A 79 6.74 3.03 -0.15
C ARG A 79 5.51 2.95 -1.05
N MET A 80 4.31 3.16 -0.52
CA MET A 80 3.09 3.23 -1.33
C MET A 80 3.11 4.40 -2.31
N LEU A 81 3.58 5.58 -1.89
CA LEU A 81 3.76 6.71 -2.79
C LEU A 81 4.77 6.38 -3.90
N GLN A 82 5.90 5.74 -3.56
CA GLN A 82 6.85 5.27 -4.56
C GLN A 82 6.23 4.24 -5.52
N THR A 83 5.38 3.34 -5.02
CA THR A 83 4.67 2.36 -5.85
C THR A 83 3.69 3.03 -6.81
N LEU A 84 2.94 4.04 -6.34
CA LEU A 84 1.97 4.78 -7.13
C LEU A 84 2.62 5.67 -8.20
N LEU A 85 3.74 6.31 -7.87
CA LEU A 85 4.39 7.31 -8.71
C LEU A 85 5.52 6.71 -9.56
N GLY A 86 5.96 5.51 -9.24
CA GLY A 86 7.20 4.95 -9.73
C GLY A 86 8.43 5.60 -9.07
N ARG A 87 9.60 4.94 -9.17
CA ARG A 87 10.85 5.44 -8.55
C ARG A 87 11.23 6.85 -9.01
N GLU A 88 11.11 7.12 -10.31
CA GLU A 88 11.46 8.44 -10.87
C GLU A 88 10.46 9.52 -10.44
N GLY A 89 9.16 9.22 -10.45
CA GLY A 89 8.13 10.17 -10.00
C GLY A 89 8.28 10.51 -8.52
N PHE A 90 8.49 9.50 -7.69
CA PHE A 90 8.75 9.70 -6.26
C PHE A 90 10.04 10.50 -6.01
N ARG A 91 11.10 10.26 -6.79
CA ARG A 91 12.34 11.05 -6.70
C ARG A 91 12.12 12.52 -7.03
N LYS A 92 11.37 12.80 -8.10
CA LYS A 92 11.02 14.19 -8.47
C LYS A 92 10.19 14.86 -7.35
N GLY A 93 9.26 14.12 -6.75
CA GLY A 93 8.50 14.60 -5.61
C GLY A 93 9.37 14.93 -4.40
N LEU A 94 10.36 14.08 -4.10
CA LEU A 94 11.34 14.35 -3.04
C LEU A 94 12.20 15.57 -3.35
N ASP A 95 12.70 15.71 -4.57
CA ASP A 95 13.52 16.86 -4.97
C ASP A 95 12.73 18.17 -4.80
N LEU A 96 11.46 18.20 -5.25
CA LEU A 96 10.58 19.35 -5.07
C LEU A 96 10.27 19.62 -3.59
N TYR A 97 10.05 18.56 -2.78
CA TYR A 97 9.82 18.71 -1.35
C TYR A 97 11.02 19.38 -0.65
N PHE A 98 12.25 18.93 -0.95
CA PHE A 98 13.46 19.56 -0.39
C PHE A 98 13.69 20.97 -0.94
N GLU A 99 13.45 21.20 -2.23
CA GLU A 99 13.55 22.55 -2.82
C GLU A 99 12.65 23.56 -2.10
N ARG A 100 11.42 23.15 -1.74
CA ARG A 100 10.45 24.03 -1.10
C ARG A 100 10.66 24.22 0.40
N HIS A 101 11.12 23.17 1.09
CA HIS A 101 11.02 23.08 2.54
C HIS A 101 12.34 22.77 3.27
N ASP A 102 13.48 22.80 2.57
CA ASP A 102 14.76 22.60 3.24
C ASP A 102 15.02 23.69 4.28
N GLY A 103 15.36 23.28 5.50
CA GLY A 103 15.55 24.19 6.63
C GLY A 103 14.27 24.67 7.30
N GLU A 104 13.10 24.33 6.80
CA GLU A 104 11.79 24.72 7.34
C GLU A 104 11.14 23.67 8.25
N ALA A 105 10.02 24.02 8.85
CA ALA A 105 9.17 23.14 9.63
C ALA A 105 8.03 22.62 8.72
N ALA A 106 8.34 21.62 7.90
CA ALA A 106 7.39 21.04 6.96
C ALA A 106 6.35 20.12 7.64
N THR A 107 5.20 19.98 7.00
CA THR A 107 4.08 19.13 7.41
C THR A 107 3.94 17.91 6.48
N VAL A 108 3.11 16.96 6.89
CA VAL A 108 2.72 15.82 6.03
C VAL A 108 2.02 16.30 4.77
N GLU A 109 1.21 17.36 4.89
CA GLU A 109 0.52 17.99 3.76
C GLU A 109 1.51 18.54 2.73
N ASP A 110 2.57 19.21 3.17
CA ASP A 110 3.62 19.74 2.29
C ASP A 110 4.33 18.61 1.52
N PHE A 111 4.62 17.51 2.21
CA PHE A 111 5.23 16.33 1.60
C PHE A 111 4.33 15.70 0.53
N VAL A 112 3.05 15.46 0.87
CA VAL A 112 2.09 14.86 -0.08
C VAL A 112 1.78 15.81 -1.24
N ALA A 113 1.71 17.14 -0.99
CA ALA A 113 1.52 18.14 -2.03
C ALA A 113 2.67 18.14 -3.04
N ALA A 114 3.93 18.05 -2.59
CA ALA A 114 5.07 17.96 -3.50
C ALA A 114 4.99 16.71 -4.41
N MET A 115 4.52 15.57 -3.86
CA MET A 115 4.29 14.35 -4.65
C MET A 115 3.14 14.52 -5.65
N ALA A 116 2.04 15.17 -5.25
CA ALA A 116 0.90 15.45 -6.11
C ALA A 116 1.28 16.40 -7.26
N ASP A 117 1.96 17.49 -6.96
CA ASP A 117 2.35 18.52 -7.93
C ASP A 117 3.25 17.96 -9.03
N THR A 118 4.25 17.15 -8.66
CA THR A 118 5.18 16.58 -9.65
C THR A 118 4.58 15.47 -10.49
N SER A 119 3.57 14.77 -9.98
CA SER A 119 2.91 13.65 -10.66
C SER A 119 1.65 14.04 -11.40
N GLY A 120 1.06 15.19 -11.08
CA GLY A 120 -0.26 15.60 -11.57
C GLY A 120 -1.42 14.76 -11.03
N ARG A 121 -1.19 13.96 -9.97
CA ARG A 121 -2.19 13.07 -9.38
C ARG A 121 -2.90 13.73 -8.21
N ASP A 122 -4.19 13.49 -8.10
CA ASP A 122 -4.93 13.79 -6.86
C ASP A 122 -4.57 12.75 -5.78
N LEU A 123 -3.86 13.20 -4.75
CA LEU A 123 -3.50 12.41 -3.58
C LEU A 123 -4.31 12.79 -2.33
N SER A 124 -5.42 13.51 -2.48
CA SER A 124 -6.25 13.96 -1.35
C SER A 124 -6.76 12.79 -0.50
N GLN A 125 -7.24 11.71 -1.13
CA GLN A 125 -7.69 10.51 -0.43
C GLN A 125 -6.52 9.80 0.27
N PHE A 126 -5.28 9.93 -0.21
CA PHE A 126 -4.11 9.32 0.42
C PHE A 126 -3.87 9.84 1.84
N MET A 127 -4.32 11.05 2.16
CA MET A 127 -4.24 11.60 3.53
C MET A 127 -5.00 10.77 4.57
N LEU A 128 -5.93 9.91 4.17
CA LEU A 128 -6.57 8.95 5.08
C LEU A 128 -5.57 8.00 5.74
N TRP A 129 -4.50 7.64 5.05
CA TRP A 129 -3.44 6.80 5.62
C TRP A 129 -2.71 7.45 6.79
N TYR A 130 -2.58 8.77 6.77
CA TYR A 130 -1.98 9.53 7.87
C TYR A 130 -2.96 9.79 9.02
N ASN A 131 -4.26 9.96 8.71
CA ASN A 131 -5.26 10.47 9.64
C ASN A 131 -6.19 9.39 10.21
N GLN A 132 -6.21 8.18 9.64
CA GLN A 132 -7.11 7.11 10.04
C GLN A 132 -6.32 5.91 10.55
N ALA A 133 -6.60 5.48 11.79
CA ALA A 133 -6.01 4.28 12.38
C ALA A 133 -6.63 2.99 11.80
N GLY A 134 -5.98 1.87 12.00
CA GLY A 134 -6.45 0.55 11.62
C GLY A 134 -5.81 0.04 10.34
N THR A 135 -5.66 -1.27 10.25
CA THR A 135 -5.11 -1.97 9.09
C THR A 135 -6.26 -2.39 8.18
N PRO A 136 -6.33 -1.91 6.92
CA PRO A 136 -7.37 -2.36 5.99
C PRO A 136 -7.31 -3.86 5.73
N GLU A 137 -8.48 -4.47 5.56
CA GLU A 137 -8.64 -5.86 5.18
C GLU A 137 -9.26 -5.92 3.78
N LEU A 138 -8.63 -6.68 2.88
CA LEU A 138 -9.13 -6.93 1.54
C LEU A 138 -9.62 -8.36 1.44
N ALA A 139 -10.90 -8.55 1.14
CA ALA A 139 -11.46 -9.83 0.72
C ALA A 139 -11.54 -9.84 -0.81
N CYS A 140 -10.83 -10.78 -1.43
CA CYS A 140 -10.69 -10.88 -2.88
C CYS A 140 -11.20 -12.22 -3.40
N SER A 141 -11.84 -12.18 -4.58
CA SER A 141 -12.18 -13.38 -5.35
C SER A 141 -11.92 -13.13 -6.83
N LEU A 142 -11.51 -14.18 -7.54
CA LEU A 142 -11.27 -14.13 -8.97
C LEU A 142 -12.18 -15.13 -9.67
N ASP A 143 -13.03 -14.64 -10.58
CA ASP A 143 -13.86 -15.44 -11.46
C ASP A 143 -13.33 -15.38 -12.88
N TYR A 144 -13.35 -16.52 -13.59
CA TYR A 144 -12.89 -16.61 -14.99
C TYR A 144 -14.01 -17.11 -15.90
N ASP A 145 -14.28 -16.37 -16.96
CA ASP A 145 -15.18 -16.79 -18.04
C ASP A 145 -14.36 -17.16 -19.29
N ALA A 146 -14.31 -18.46 -19.55
CA ALA A 146 -13.59 -19.01 -20.71
C ALA A 146 -14.20 -18.60 -22.06
N ARG A 147 -15.52 -18.28 -22.09
CA ARG A 147 -16.22 -17.90 -23.32
C ARG A 147 -15.84 -16.48 -23.76
N SER A 148 -15.82 -15.54 -22.82
CA SER A 148 -15.41 -14.15 -23.06
C SER A 148 -13.91 -13.94 -22.90
N LYS A 149 -13.16 -14.93 -22.40
CA LYS A 149 -11.74 -14.83 -22.02
C LYS A 149 -11.48 -13.67 -21.08
N GLN A 150 -12.34 -13.52 -20.10
CA GLN A 150 -12.22 -12.45 -19.08
C GLN A 150 -12.02 -13.05 -17.69
N ALA A 151 -11.13 -12.43 -16.93
CA ALA A 151 -10.98 -12.68 -15.50
C ALA A 151 -11.49 -11.46 -14.73
N ARG A 152 -12.34 -11.68 -13.75
CA ARG A 152 -12.97 -10.64 -12.93
C ARG A 152 -12.49 -10.76 -11.50
N LEU A 153 -11.71 -9.78 -11.05
CA LEU A 153 -11.25 -9.65 -9.67
C LEU A 153 -12.23 -8.75 -8.91
N SER A 154 -12.95 -9.33 -7.97
CA SER A 154 -13.79 -8.60 -7.01
C SER A 154 -12.99 -8.34 -5.73
N VAL A 155 -13.00 -7.11 -5.26
CA VAL A 155 -12.28 -6.65 -4.06
C VAL A 155 -13.27 -5.96 -3.14
N ASN A 156 -13.35 -6.42 -1.90
CA ASN A 156 -14.09 -5.77 -0.83
C ASN A 156 -13.09 -5.29 0.23
N GLN A 157 -13.12 -3.99 0.54
CA GLN A 157 -12.28 -3.34 1.54
C GLN A 157 -13.06 -3.03 2.80
N VAL A 158 -12.54 -3.50 3.93
CA VAL A 158 -13.03 -3.15 5.27
C VAL A 158 -11.87 -2.57 6.07
N VAL A 159 -12.09 -1.42 6.69
CA VAL A 159 -11.16 -0.89 7.70
C VAL A 159 -11.83 -1.08 9.06
N PRO A 160 -11.29 -1.94 9.94
CA PRO A 160 -11.89 -2.21 11.24
C PRO A 160 -12.00 -0.95 12.12
N PRO A 161 -13.05 -0.84 12.94
CA PRO A 161 -13.14 0.25 13.90
C PRO A 161 -12.00 0.18 14.91
N THR A 162 -11.52 1.34 15.34
CA THR A 162 -10.46 1.49 16.34
C THR A 162 -10.89 2.47 17.42
N PRO A 163 -10.26 2.48 18.61
CA PRO A 163 -10.58 3.46 19.64
C PRO A 163 -10.59 4.89 19.10
N GLY A 164 -11.65 5.64 19.39
CA GLY A 164 -11.83 7.00 18.89
C GLY A 164 -12.22 7.15 17.40
N HIS A 165 -12.14 6.07 16.61
CA HIS A 165 -12.42 6.07 15.17
C HIS A 165 -13.38 4.91 14.78
N ALA A 166 -14.64 5.03 15.18
CA ALA A 166 -15.65 4.00 14.94
C ALA A 166 -16.09 3.92 13.45
N ARG A 167 -16.12 5.06 12.77
CA ARG A 167 -16.44 5.14 11.34
C ARG A 167 -15.18 5.27 10.52
N LYS A 168 -15.07 4.46 9.48
CA LYS A 168 -13.89 4.41 8.61
C LYS A 168 -14.29 4.65 7.16
N GLU A 169 -13.46 5.44 6.50
CA GLU A 169 -13.53 5.61 5.04
C GLU A 169 -12.60 4.61 4.34
N PRO A 170 -12.92 4.19 3.11
CA PRO A 170 -12.03 3.33 2.34
C PRO A 170 -10.74 4.08 2.01
N MET A 171 -9.61 3.43 2.23
CA MET A 171 -8.29 3.98 1.96
C MET A 171 -7.86 3.65 0.52
N PRO A 172 -7.12 4.54 -0.17
CA PRO A 172 -6.56 4.22 -1.48
C PRO A 172 -5.41 3.22 -1.31
N ILE A 173 -5.53 2.05 -1.93
CA ILE A 173 -4.59 0.94 -1.80
C ILE A 173 -3.99 0.62 -3.16
N PRO A 174 -2.67 0.84 -3.36
CA PRO A 174 -1.97 0.35 -4.53
C PRO A 174 -1.83 -1.18 -4.44
N LEU A 175 -2.65 -1.91 -5.17
CA LEU A 175 -2.62 -3.36 -5.19
C LEU A 175 -1.84 -3.86 -6.40
N LYS A 176 -0.61 -4.31 -6.17
CA LYS A 176 0.21 -4.92 -7.20
C LYS A 176 -0.15 -6.39 -7.36
N LEU A 177 -0.39 -6.83 -8.58
CA LEU A 177 -0.86 -8.18 -8.86
C LEU A 177 -0.27 -8.77 -10.15
N GLY A 178 -0.39 -10.07 -10.28
CA GLY A 178 -0.20 -10.85 -11.50
C GLY A 178 -1.29 -11.90 -11.61
N LEU A 179 -1.57 -12.31 -12.85
CA LEU A 179 -2.37 -13.49 -13.16
C LEU A 179 -1.43 -14.51 -13.78
N LEU A 180 -1.25 -15.65 -13.12
CA LEU A 180 -0.33 -16.70 -13.56
C LEU A 180 -1.05 -17.67 -14.49
N GLY A 181 -0.42 -17.96 -15.62
CA GLY A 181 -0.81 -19.04 -16.50
C GLY A 181 -0.43 -20.41 -15.94
N SER A 182 -0.90 -21.49 -16.57
CA SER A 182 -0.62 -22.86 -16.16
C SER A 182 0.87 -23.27 -16.19
N ASN A 183 1.70 -22.48 -16.88
CA ASN A 183 3.16 -22.64 -16.94
C ASN A 183 3.92 -21.85 -15.85
N GLY A 184 3.20 -21.11 -14.99
CA GLY A 184 3.79 -20.27 -13.96
C GLY A 184 4.22 -18.88 -14.40
N ASP A 185 4.13 -18.58 -15.70
CA ASP A 185 4.46 -17.24 -16.20
C ASP A 185 3.33 -16.25 -16.01
N ASP A 186 3.67 -14.97 -15.88
CA ASP A 186 2.69 -13.89 -15.83
C ASP A 186 1.97 -13.74 -17.18
N LEU A 187 0.65 -13.72 -17.13
CA LEU A 187 -0.18 -13.37 -18.28
C LEU A 187 -0.18 -11.84 -18.48
N PRO A 188 -0.19 -11.35 -19.71
CA PRO A 188 -0.35 -9.93 -19.99
C PRO A 188 -1.64 -9.39 -19.39
N LEU A 189 -1.55 -8.29 -18.62
CA LEU A 189 -2.70 -7.69 -17.98
C LEU A 189 -3.21 -6.48 -18.78
N LYS A 190 -4.49 -6.55 -19.14
CA LYS A 190 -5.21 -5.49 -19.84
C LYS A 190 -6.61 -5.36 -19.24
N LEU A 191 -6.96 -4.19 -18.76
CA LEU A 191 -8.32 -3.95 -18.28
C LEU A 191 -9.34 -3.98 -19.42
N ALA A 192 -10.56 -4.41 -19.13
CA ALA A 192 -11.68 -4.26 -20.05
C ALA A 192 -11.90 -2.75 -20.30
N GLY A 193 -11.71 -2.32 -21.52
CA GLY A 193 -11.60 -0.89 -21.90
C GLY A 193 -10.29 -0.57 -22.61
N GLY A 194 -9.39 -1.55 -22.65
CA GLY A 194 -8.24 -1.55 -23.55
C GLY A 194 -6.95 -0.97 -23.00
N THR A 195 -6.91 -0.53 -21.75
CA THR A 195 -5.68 0.02 -21.16
C THR A 195 -4.79 -1.11 -20.63
N PRO A 196 -3.56 -1.30 -21.15
CA PRO A 196 -2.58 -2.20 -20.57
C PRO A 196 -2.20 -1.70 -19.16
N LEU A 197 -2.09 -2.64 -18.23
CA LEU A 197 -1.57 -2.34 -16.89
C LEU A 197 -0.04 -2.46 -16.92
N SER A 198 0.63 -1.32 -16.80
CA SER A 198 2.06 -1.33 -16.55
C SER A 198 2.31 -1.81 -15.12
N ASN A 199 3.25 -2.72 -14.95
CA ASN A 199 3.68 -3.24 -13.64
C ASN A 199 2.59 -3.95 -12.81
N GLY A 200 1.45 -4.33 -13.40
CA GLY A 200 0.39 -5.05 -12.69
C GLY A 200 -0.22 -4.28 -11.50
N LEU A 201 -0.28 -2.96 -11.56
CA LEU A 201 -0.78 -2.12 -10.49
C LEU A 201 -2.23 -1.69 -10.76
N ILE A 202 -3.13 -1.97 -9.82
CA ILE A 202 -4.48 -1.39 -9.74
C ILE A 202 -4.63 -0.59 -8.46
N GLU A 203 -5.57 0.35 -8.44
CA GLU A 203 -5.86 1.17 -7.26
C GLU A 203 -7.25 0.84 -6.72
N VAL A 204 -7.27 0.34 -5.49
CA VAL A 204 -8.50 0.09 -4.74
C VAL A 204 -8.78 1.32 -3.90
N SER A 205 -9.82 2.10 -4.24
CA SER A 205 -10.17 3.35 -3.55
C SER A 205 -11.56 3.33 -2.93
N GLY A 206 -12.36 2.32 -3.25
CA GLY A 206 -13.72 2.15 -2.74
C GLY A 206 -13.86 0.96 -1.80
N ARG A 207 -15.05 0.84 -1.18
CA ARG A 207 -15.41 -0.31 -0.34
C ARG A 207 -15.54 -1.59 -1.15
N GLU A 208 -16.14 -1.49 -2.33
CA GLU A 208 -16.35 -2.59 -3.25
C GLU A 208 -15.93 -2.13 -4.64
N GLN A 209 -15.04 -2.89 -5.27
CA GLN A 209 -14.59 -2.62 -6.63
C GLN A 209 -14.40 -3.93 -7.39
N THR A 210 -14.62 -3.87 -8.69
CA THR A 210 -14.39 -4.99 -9.59
C THR A 210 -13.49 -4.56 -10.74
N PHE A 211 -12.44 -5.34 -10.98
CA PHE A 211 -11.51 -5.15 -12.08
C PHE A 211 -11.66 -6.31 -13.05
N THR A 212 -11.99 -6.01 -14.29
CA THR A 212 -12.13 -7.02 -15.35
C THR A 212 -10.92 -6.96 -16.26
N PHE A 213 -10.21 -8.09 -16.34
CA PHE A 213 -9.08 -8.28 -17.24
C PHE A 213 -9.56 -8.98 -18.50
N ALA A 214 -9.22 -8.43 -19.66
CA ALA A 214 -9.55 -8.97 -20.97
C ALA A 214 -8.39 -9.78 -21.57
N ASP A 215 -8.73 -10.58 -22.59
CA ASP A 215 -7.77 -11.36 -23.38
C ASP A 215 -6.99 -12.40 -22.54
N ILE A 216 -7.60 -12.91 -21.47
CA ILE A 216 -7.00 -13.97 -20.64
C ILE A 216 -7.25 -15.33 -21.29
N PRO A 217 -6.20 -16.02 -21.78
CA PRO A 217 -6.38 -17.20 -22.63
C PRO A 217 -6.88 -18.43 -21.89
N THR A 218 -6.52 -18.58 -20.61
CA THR A 218 -6.84 -19.75 -19.75
C THR A 218 -7.22 -19.29 -18.35
N ALA A 219 -7.89 -20.14 -17.57
CA ALA A 219 -8.17 -19.84 -16.17
C ALA A 219 -6.87 -19.54 -15.40
N PRO A 220 -6.69 -18.33 -14.87
CA PRO A 220 -5.45 -17.95 -14.25
C PRO A 220 -5.45 -18.24 -12.73
N THR A 221 -4.26 -18.36 -12.16
CA THR A 221 -4.06 -18.31 -10.70
C THR A 221 -3.69 -16.90 -10.29
N PRO A 222 -4.45 -16.25 -9.38
CA PRO A 222 -4.15 -14.90 -8.94
C PRO A 222 -2.96 -14.86 -7.97
N SER A 223 -2.05 -13.91 -8.20
CA SER A 223 -0.95 -13.57 -7.29
C SER A 223 -1.10 -12.11 -6.89
N LEU A 224 -1.69 -11.85 -5.71
CA LEU A 224 -2.05 -10.51 -5.27
C LEU A 224 -1.10 -9.99 -4.19
N LEU A 225 -1.08 -8.66 -4.02
CA LEU A 225 -0.26 -7.94 -3.04
C LEU A 225 1.25 -8.22 -3.21
N ARG A 226 1.69 -8.31 -4.46
CA ARG A 226 3.10 -8.52 -4.79
C ARG A 226 3.98 -7.43 -4.20
N ASP A 227 5.16 -7.79 -3.75
CA ASP A 227 6.12 -6.94 -3.04
C ASP A 227 5.53 -6.31 -1.76
N PHE A 228 4.39 -6.83 -1.29
CA PHE A 228 3.61 -6.25 -0.21
C PHE A 228 3.36 -4.76 -0.46
N SER A 229 2.72 -4.46 -1.60
CA SER A 229 2.57 -3.11 -2.16
C SER A 229 1.77 -2.14 -1.28
N ALA A 230 1.09 -2.63 -0.24
CA ALA A 230 0.43 -1.83 0.78
C ALA A 230 0.34 -2.60 2.11
N PRO A 231 0.34 -1.90 3.27
CA PRO A 231 0.21 -2.51 4.59
C PRO A 231 -1.23 -2.90 4.90
N VAL A 232 -1.70 -3.99 4.27
CA VAL A 232 -3.07 -4.49 4.38
C VAL A 232 -3.09 -5.98 4.74
N ARG A 233 -4.20 -6.46 5.26
CA ARG A 233 -4.50 -7.88 5.39
C ARG A 233 -5.22 -8.34 4.12
N LEU A 234 -4.67 -9.34 3.45
CA LEU A 234 -5.25 -9.90 2.24
C LEU A 234 -5.86 -11.26 2.54
N ASN A 235 -7.14 -11.41 2.23
CA ASN A 235 -7.87 -12.67 2.20
C ASN A 235 -8.30 -12.93 0.76
N ILE A 236 -7.84 -14.02 0.18
CA ILE A 236 -8.21 -14.42 -1.17
C ILE A 236 -8.80 -15.83 -1.14
N SER A 237 -9.91 -16.02 -1.84
CA SER A 237 -10.51 -17.34 -2.03
C SER A 237 -9.77 -18.06 -3.15
N LEU A 238 -9.02 -19.10 -2.79
CA LEU A 238 -8.32 -20.00 -3.72
C LEU A 238 -8.87 -21.40 -3.59
N ASN A 239 -8.98 -22.11 -4.70
CA ASN A 239 -9.28 -23.54 -4.69
C ASN A 239 -8.01 -24.37 -4.39
N ALA A 240 -8.18 -25.69 -4.17
CA ALA A 240 -7.07 -26.57 -3.81
C ALA A 240 -5.95 -26.58 -4.86
N ASP A 241 -6.31 -26.64 -6.16
CA ASP A 241 -5.35 -26.67 -7.26
C ASP A 241 -4.53 -25.37 -7.34
N GLN A 242 -5.17 -24.22 -7.09
CA GLN A 242 -4.49 -22.91 -7.04
C GLN A 242 -3.53 -22.79 -5.85
N VAL A 243 -3.92 -23.36 -4.69
CA VAL A 243 -3.02 -23.39 -3.52
C VAL A 243 -1.81 -24.28 -3.81
N GLU A 244 -2.02 -25.48 -4.36
CA GLU A 244 -0.95 -26.41 -4.74
C GLU A 244 0.00 -25.75 -5.77
N PHE A 245 -0.57 -25.05 -6.77
CA PHE A 245 0.20 -24.36 -7.80
C PHE A 245 1.09 -23.24 -7.26
N LEU A 246 0.68 -22.57 -6.17
CA LEU A 246 1.43 -21.47 -5.56
C LEU A 246 2.48 -21.92 -4.53
N MET A 247 2.50 -23.20 -4.16
CA MET A 247 3.44 -23.79 -3.19
C MET A 247 4.72 -24.29 -3.89
#